data_8342df0c9c182247fa2e4c14993d5daf
#
_entry.id   8342df0c9c182247fa2e4c14993d5daf
#
_cell.length_a   1.000
_cell.length_b   1.000
_cell.length_c   1.000
_cell.angle_alpha   90.00
_cell.angle_beta   90.00
_cell.angle_gamma   90.00
#
_symmetry.space_group_name_H-M   'P 1'
#
loop_
_entity.id
_entity.type
_entity.pdbx_description
1 polymer ?
#
loop_
_entity_poly.entity_id
_entity_poly.type
_entity_poly.pdbx_seq_one_letter_code
_entity_poly.pdbx_strand_id
1 'polypeptide(L)'
;MAQDIIDGINPTRMELLSLKNRTKLAVKGHGLLKEKRDALIKEFFDILDRVKGIRENAELSLKEANEALLEAQIAMGDLAVKKAALSVKESIDVEITSRSVMGVAVPVTNVKMEKRSIIDRGYGSSDTTIQLDEAAKKYEESLKYLIELGEIEKTIFLLAEEIEATKRRVNALEHIMIPRFQNTEKYIDMRLQEMERENFVRLKMIRSTIEKNEKAAAAAEAAKNAEA
;
A
#
# COMPACT_ATOMS: atom_id res chain seq x y z
N MET A 1 3.64 -22.56 -22.58
CA MET A 1 2.69 -21.65 -23.28
C MET A 1 1.22 -21.82 -22.89
N ALA A 2 0.78 -22.92 -22.27
CA ALA A 2 -0.62 -23.11 -21.87
C ALA A 2 -1.00 -22.51 -20.49
N GLN A 3 -0.05 -22.01 -19.71
CA GLN A 3 -0.26 -21.52 -18.33
C GLN A 3 -0.63 -20.01 -18.22
N ASP A 4 -0.65 -19.29 -19.36
CA ASP A 4 -0.87 -17.82 -19.36
C ASP A 4 -2.23 -17.40 -19.91
N ILE A 5 -3.19 -18.30 -19.97
CA ILE A 5 -4.54 -18.03 -20.43
C ILE A 5 -5.50 -18.14 -19.24
N ILE A 6 -6.53 -17.29 -19.20
CA ILE A 6 -7.58 -17.38 -18.17
C ILE A 6 -8.46 -18.58 -18.49
N ASP A 7 -8.56 -19.53 -17.56
CA ASP A 7 -9.38 -20.73 -17.75
C ASP A 7 -10.87 -20.40 -17.74
N GLY A 8 -11.66 -21.13 -18.57
CA GLY A 8 -13.11 -21.04 -18.56
C GLY A 8 -13.72 -19.86 -19.33
N ILE A 9 -12.94 -19.16 -20.18
CA ILE A 9 -13.46 -18.06 -21.01
C ILE A 9 -14.07 -18.62 -22.30
N ASN A 10 -15.32 -18.24 -22.57
CA ASN A 10 -15.98 -18.54 -23.84
C ASN A 10 -15.48 -17.57 -24.94
N PRO A 11 -15.03 -18.08 -26.10
CA PRO A 11 -14.54 -17.23 -27.20
C PRO A 11 -15.70 -16.56 -27.93
N THR A 12 -16.15 -15.41 -27.39
CA THR A 12 -17.19 -14.58 -27.96
C THR A 12 -16.69 -13.16 -28.27
N ARG A 13 -17.31 -12.48 -29.24
CA ARG A 13 -16.96 -11.07 -29.55
C ARG A 13 -17.19 -10.13 -28.34
N MET A 14 -18.22 -10.39 -27.54
CA MET A 14 -18.52 -9.63 -26.34
C MET A 14 -17.41 -9.79 -25.29
N GLU A 15 -16.94 -11.02 -25.08
CA GLU A 15 -15.86 -11.30 -24.12
C GLU A 15 -14.53 -10.70 -24.58
N LEU A 16 -14.23 -10.74 -25.90
CA LEU A 16 -13.07 -10.06 -26.47
C LEU A 16 -13.09 -8.55 -26.19
N LEU A 17 -14.24 -7.90 -26.37
CA LEU A 17 -14.38 -6.46 -26.11
C LEU A 17 -14.21 -6.14 -24.63
N SER A 18 -14.84 -6.94 -23.77
CA SER A 18 -14.70 -6.84 -22.30
C SER A 18 -13.24 -6.97 -21.87
N LEU A 19 -12.54 -7.99 -22.40
CA LEU A 19 -11.14 -8.24 -22.09
C LEU A 19 -10.23 -7.11 -22.57
N LYS A 20 -10.44 -6.57 -23.77
CA LYS A 20 -9.72 -5.39 -24.28
C LYS A 20 -9.88 -4.18 -23.36
N ASN A 21 -11.08 -3.97 -22.83
CA ASN A 21 -11.33 -2.88 -21.88
C ASN A 21 -10.62 -3.13 -20.53
N ARG A 22 -10.63 -4.38 -20.03
CA ARG A 22 -9.90 -4.79 -18.82
C ARG A 22 -8.38 -4.62 -18.99
N THR A 23 -7.83 -5.00 -20.13
CA THR A 23 -6.41 -4.81 -20.46
C THR A 23 -6.03 -3.33 -20.46
N LYS A 24 -6.83 -2.47 -21.11
CA LYS A 24 -6.62 -1.02 -21.10
C LYS A 24 -6.67 -0.43 -19.69
N LEU A 25 -7.63 -0.87 -18.88
CA LEU A 25 -7.76 -0.44 -17.49
C LEU A 25 -6.57 -0.90 -16.64
N ALA A 26 -6.12 -2.15 -16.82
CA ALA A 26 -4.96 -2.70 -16.11
C ALA A 26 -3.67 -1.94 -16.44
N VAL A 27 -3.45 -1.61 -17.70
CA VAL A 27 -2.27 -0.82 -18.14
C VAL A 27 -2.31 0.60 -17.56
N LYS A 28 -3.46 1.27 -17.57
CA LYS A 28 -3.62 2.59 -16.93
C LYS A 28 -3.43 2.50 -15.42
N GLY A 29 -4.03 1.50 -14.77
CA GLY A 29 -3.90 1.27 -13.33
C GLY A 29 -2.46 0.96 -12.91
N HIS A 30 -1.73 0.18 -13.71
CA HIS A 30 -0.29 -0.06 -13.50
C HIS A 30 0.51 1.25 -13.53
N GLY A 31 0.27 2.13 -14.52
CA GLY A 31 0.93 3.45 -14.60
C GLY A 31 0.69 4.30 -13.35
N LEU A 32 -0.58 4.46 -12.94
CA LEU A 32 -0.96 5.22 -11.75
C LEU A 32 -0.39 4.64 -10.44
N LEU A 33 -0.38 3.31 -10.31
CA LEU A 33 0.22 2.65 -9.13
C LEU A 33 1.74 2.80 -9.10
N LYS A 34 2.40 2.80 -10.25
CA LYS A 34 3.83 3.07 -10.37
C LYS A 34 4.16 4.50 -9.94
N GLU A 35 3.41 5.49 -10.42
CA GLU A 35 3.55 6.89 -10.00
C GLU A 35 3.27 7.06 -8.50
N LYS A 36 2.22 6.41 -7.96
CA LYS A 36 1.94 6.40 -6.51
C LYS A 36 3.12 5.82 -5.72
N ARG A 37 3.68 4.69 -6.16
CA ARG A 37 4.83 4.06 -5.51
C ARG A 37 6.04 5.00 -5.49
N ASP A 38 6.34 5.62 -6.62
CA ASP A 38 7.51 6.50 -6.75
C ASP A 38 7.36 7.76 -5.89
N ALA A 39 6.13 8.30 -5.77
CA ALA A 39 5.81 9.40 -4.87
C ALA A 39 5.94 9.00 -3.39
N LEU A 40 5.45 7.81 -2.99
CA LEU A 40 5.61 7.27 -1.63
C LEU A 40 7.09 7.06 -1.27
N ILE A 41 7.90 6.57 -2.21
CA ILE A 41 9.33 6.37 -1.99
C ILE A 41 10.04 7.73 -1.76
N LYS A 42 9.68 8.75 -2.53
CA LYS A 42 10.24 10.10 -2.33
C LYS A 42 9.90 10.65 -0.94
N GLU A 43 8.63 10.59 -0.54
CA GLU A 43 8.19 11.04 0.79
C GLU A 43 8.87 10.26 1.91
N PHE A 44 9.04 8.95 1.73
CA PHE A 44 9.76 8.08 2.67
C PHE A 44 11.21 8.56 2.88
N PHE A 45 11.95 8.89 1.82
CA PHE A 45 13.31 9.39 1.94
C PHE A 45 13.36 10.78 2.59
N ASP A 46 12.42 11.66 2.25
CA ASP A 46 12.32 13.00 2.84
C ASP A 46 12.09 12.95 4.37
N ILE A 47 11.31 11.97 4.82
CA ILE A 47 11.07 11.73 6.26
C ILE A 47 12.30 11.07 6.90
N LEU A 48 12.94 10.12 6.24
CA LEU A 48 14.10 9.39 6.75
C LEU A 48 15.30 10.31 7.03
N ASP A 49 15.50 11.33 6.20
CA ASP A 49 16.55 12.32 6.44
C ASP A 49 16.24 13.22 7.64
N ARG A 50 14.96 13.53 7.89
CA ARG A 50 14.54 14.26 9.11
C ARG A 50 14.75 13.44 10.39
N VAL A 51 14.50 12.13 10.34
CA VAL A 51 14.65 11.25 11.52
C VAL A 51 16.05 11.23 12.06
N LYS A 52 17.08 11.26 11.21
CA LYS A 52 18.47 11.21 11.64
C LYS A 52 18.79 12.32 12.64
N GLY A 53 18.42 13.57 12.31
CA GLY A 53 18.64 14.71 13.20
C GLY A 53 17.82 14.65 14.49
N ILE A 54 16.56 14.22 14.43
CA ILE A 54 15.70 14.09 15.63
C ILE A 54 16.20 12.98 16.53
N ARG A 55 16.65 11.85 15.97
CA ARG A 55 17.24 10.75 16.73
C ARG A 55 18.51 11.16 17.44
N GLU A 56 19.43 11.84 16.77
CA GLU A 56 20.66 12.37 17.38
C GLU A 56 20.33 13.31 18.56
N ASN A 57 19.36 14.21 18.37
CA ASN A 57 18.92 15.13 19.43
C ASN A 57 18.26 14.37 20.61
N ALA A 58 17.45 13.36 20.33
CA ALA A 58 16.83 12.54 21.37
C ALA A 58 17.88 11.75 22.16
N GLU A 59 18.87 11.15 21.48
CA GLU A 59 19.97 10.40 22.12
C GLU A 59 20.84 11.32 22.99
N LEU A 60 21.18 12.51 22.51
CA LEU A 60 21.96 13.51 23.25
C LEU A 60 21.18 13.99 24.50
N SER A 61 19.93 14.40 24.32
CA SER A 61 19.07 14.86 25.42
C SER A 61 18.86 13.77 26.47
N LEU A 62 18.66 12.52 26.07
CA LEU A 62 18.52 11.39 26.99
C LEU A 62 19.82 11.10 27.75
N LYS A 63 20.98 11.23 27.06
CA LYS A 63 22.29 11.08 27.72
C LYS A 63 22.51 12.14 28.80
N GLU A 64 22.23 13.41 28.48
CA GLU A 64 22.32 14.51 29.46
C GLU A 64 21.37 14.32 30.65
N ALA A 65 20.15 13.79 30.39
CA ALA A 65 19.20 13.47 31.46
C ALA A 65 19.70 12.33 32.35
N ASN A 66 20.31 11.28 31.76
CA ASN A 66 20.90 10.18 32.50
C ASN A 66 22.13 10.62 33.36
N GLU A 67 22.98 11.51 32.81
CA GLU A 67 24.11 12.06 33.57
C GLU A 67 23.62 12.87 34.77
N ALA A 68 22.59 13.71 34.60
CA ALA A 68 22.01 14.44 35.73
C ALA A 68 21.35 13.52 36.78
N LEU A 69 20.72 12.41 36.32
CA LEU A 69 20.19 11.40 37.25
C LEU A 69 21.27 10.73 38.05
N LEU A 70 22.42 10.40 37.47
CA LEU A 70 23.57 9.83 38.15
C LEU A 70 24.10 10.81 39.21
N GLU A 71 24.20 12.09 38.91
CA GLU A 71 24.57 13.12 39.91
C GLU A 71 23.59 13.18 41.08
N ALA A 72 22.27 13.10 40.81
CA ALA A 72 21.25 13.04 41.83
C ALA A 72 21.36 11.76 42.68
N GLN A 73 21.66 10.61 42.07
CA GLN A 73 21.88 9.35 42.79
C GLN A 73 23.13 9.39 43.70
N ILE A 74 24.21 10.03 43.26
CA ILE A 74 25.41 10.23 44.05
C ILE A 74 25.11 11.12 45.25
N ALA A 75 24.31 12.17 45.09
CA ALA A 75 24.01 13.13 46.16
C ALA A 75 23.02 12.62 47.20
N MET A 76 22.00 11.85 46.81
CA MET A 76 20.88 11.41 47.66
C MET A 76 20.90 9.92 47.97
N GLY A 77 21.60 9.13 47.19
CA GLY A 77 21.52 7.67 47.18
C GLY A 77 20.34 7.11 46.35
N ASP A 78 20.54 5.92 45.80
CA ASP A 78 19.61 5.26 44.88
C ASP A 78 18.21 5.06 45.47
N LEU A 79 18.09 4.73 46.76
CA LEU A 79 16.81 4.46 47.39
C LEU A 79 15.94 5.74 47.54
N ALA A 80 16.57 6.90 47.82
CA ALA A 80 15.87 8.17 47.94
C ALA A 80 15.35 8.64 46.60
N VAL A 81 16.14 8.51 45.52
CA VAL A 81 15.73 8.83 44.15
C VAL A 81 14.56 7.94 43.71
N LYS A 82 14.61 6.64 43.99
CA LYS A 82 13.51 5.71 43.69
C LYS A 82 12.21 6.06 44.44
N LYS A 83 12.30 6.44 45.71
CA LYS A 83 11.14 6.91 46.48
C LYS A 83 10.54 8.18 45.88
N ALA A 84 11.37 9.15 45.51
CA ALA A 84 10.93 10.37 44.86
C ALA A 84 10.25 10.07 43.53
N ALA A 85 10.83 9.20 42.69
CA ALA A 85 10.26 8.79 41.41
C ALA A 85 8.87 8.16 41.52
N LEU A 86 8.63 7.34 42.55
CA LEU A 86 7.33 6.73 42.85
C LEU A 86 6.26 7.73 43.31
N SER A 87 6.69 8.90 43.79
CA SER A 87 5.78 9.96 44.28
C SER A 87 5.36 10.92 43.16
N VAL A 88 6.05 10.87 42.02
CA VAL A 88 5.74 11.75 40.87
C VAL A 88 4.40 11.35 40.25
N LYS A 89 3.51 12.33 40.07
CA LYS A 89 2.22 12.14 39.40
C LYS A 89 2.40 12.21 37.90
N GLU A 90 1.52 11.55 37.17
CA GLU A 90 1.46 11.66 35.68
C GLU A 90 1.25 13.12 35.24
N SER A 91 2.09 13.59 34.32
CA SER A 91 2.07 15.00 33.86
C SER A 91 1.94 15.14 32.36
N ILE A 92 1.87 14.03 31.66
CA ILE A 92 1.88 14.02 30.20
C ILE A 92 0.60 13.37 29.73
N ASP A 93 -0.18 14.14 28.98
CA ASP A 93 -1.31 13.63 28.21
C ASP A 93 -0.97 13.66 26.73
N VAL A 94 -1.10 12.51 26.06
CA VAL A 94 -0.74 12.33 24.65
C VAL A 94 -2.01 12.01 23.87
N GLU A 95 -2.50 12.99 23.12
CA GLU A 95 -3.60 12.81 22.20
C GLU A 95 -3.03 12.38 20.84
N ILE A 96 -3.45 11.21 20.36
CA ILE A 96 -3.04 10.69 19.04
C ILE A 96 -4.16 10.96 18.05
N THR A 97 -3.85 11.75 17.04
CA THR A 97 -4.73 12.00 15.89
C THR A 97 -4.13 11.34 14.64
N SER A 98 -4.92 11.21 13.58
CA SER A 98 -4.43 10.64 12.32
C SER A 98 -4.46 11.68 11.20
N ARG A 99 -3.38 11.75 10.43
CA ARG A 99 -3.29 12.54 9.20
C ARG A 99 -3.05 11.61 8.00
N SER A 100 -3.64 11.92 6.86
CA SER A 100 -3.39 11.16 5.63
C SER A 100 -2.21 11.74 4.85
N VAL A 101 -1.21 10.90 4.57
CA VAL A 101 -0.07 11.21 3.71
C VAL A 101 -0.10 10.25 2.52
N MET A 102 -0.32 10.74 1.31
CA MET A 102 -0.45 9.94 0.09
C MET A 102 -1.48 8.79 0.18
N GLY A 103 -2.52 8.95 1.04
CA GLY A 103 -3.53 7.93 1.28
C GLY A 103 -3.16 6.91 2.37
N VAL A 104 -2.04 7.09 3.07
CA VAL A 104 -1.65 6.33 4.26
C VAL A 104 -2.05 7.14 5.50
N ALA A 105 -2.77 6.52 6.42
CA ALA A 105 -3.10 7.14 7.70
C ALA A 105 -1.88 7.06 8.62
N VAL A 106 -1.25 8.21 8.90
CA VAL A 106 -0.10 8.32 9.80
C VAL A 106 -0.53 8.98 11.11
N PRO A 107 -0.01 8.55 12.26
CA PRO A 107 -0.30 9.18 13.55
C PRO A 107 0.35 10.56 13.62
N VAL A 108 -0.33 11.47 14.29
CA VAL A 108 0.19 12.77 14.72
C VAL A 108 -0.06 12.88 16.20
N THR A 109 1.00 13.11 16.97
CA THR A 109 0.94 13.17 18.42
C THR A 109 0.85 14.62 18.89
N ASN A 110 -0.21 14.96 19.62
CA ASN A 110 -0.33 16.23 20.31
C ASN A 110 -0.01 16.01 21.78
N VAL A 111 1.15 16.51 22.22
CA VAL A 111 1.62 16.37 23.59
C VAL A 111 1.19 17.57 24.39
N LYS A 112 0.34 17.35 25.39
CA LYS A 112 0.00 18.34 26.42
C LYS A 112 0.87 18.08 27.63
N MET A 113 1.91 18.89 27.82
CA MET A 113 2.74 18.86 29.01
C MET A 113 2.35 20.01 29.92
N GLU A 114 1.89 19.70 31.12
CA GLU A 114 1.73 20.68 32.16
C GLU A 114 3.12 21.10 32.70
N LYS A 115 3.44 22.41 32.63
CA LYS A 115 4.64 22.94 33.26
C LYS A 115 4.42 22.89 34.78
N ARG A 116 5.09 21.94 35.42
CA ARG A 116 4.98 21.80 36.89
C ARG A 116 5.99 22.66 37.61
N SER A 117 5.51 23.35 38.66
CA SER A 117 6.37 23.93 39.65
C SER A 117 7.02 22.81 40.50
N ILE A 118 8.16 23.09 41.12
CA ILE A 118 8.86 22.16 42.01
C ILE A 118 7.92 21.61 43.11
N ILE A 119 6.96 22.43 43.54
CA ILE A 119 5.97 22.08 44.59
C ILE A 119 4.93 21.08 44.08
N ASP A 120 4.58 21.11 42.77
CA ASP A 120 3.52 20.28 42.16
C ASP A 120 4.00 18.90 41.71
N ARG A 121 5.31 18.63 41.79
CA ARG A 121 5.92 17.36 41.34
C ARG A 121 5.57 16.14 42.18
N GLY A 122 5.04 16.34 43.40
CA GLY A 122 4.55 15.28 44.26
C GLY A 122 5.58 14.75 45.27
N TYR A 123 6.85 15.14 45.19
CA TYR A 123 7.85 14.84 46.21
C TYR A 123 8.12 16.07 47.11
N GLY A 124 8.42 15.81 48.42
CA GLY A 124 8.62 16.88 49.40
C GLY A 124 9.97 17.58 49.23
N SER A 125 9.96 18.91 49.30
CA SER A 125 11.14 19.77 49.17
C SER A 125 12.21 19.53 50.27
N SER A 126 11.86 18.89 51.41
CA SER A 126 12.79 18.63 52.52
C SER A 126 13.69 17.41 52.31
N ASP A 127 13.28 16.48 51.46
CA ASP A 127 13.99 15.21 51.24
C ASP A 127 14.63 15.12 49.84
N THR A 128 14.63 16.22 49.08
CA THR A 128 15.12 16.24 47.69
C THR A 128 16.22 17.27 47.49
N THR A 129 17.13 17.02 46.55
CA THR A 129 18.22 17.92 46.16
C THR A 129 17.93 18.64 44.86
N ILE A 130 18.61 19.76 44.61
CA ILE A 130 18.53 20.54 43.39
C ILE A 130 18.88 19.69 42.16
N GLN A 131 19.82 18.74 42.29
CA GLN A 131 20.24 17.83 41.21
C GLN A 131 19.07 16.94 40.73
N LEU A 132 18.17 16.52 41.64
CA LEU A 132 16.99 15.76 41.28
C LEU A 132 16.02 16.60 40.43
N ASP A 133 15.86 17.88 40.77
CA ASP A 133 15.00 18.80 39.99
C ASP A 133 15.56 19.09 38.61
N GLU A 134 16.90 19.20 38.50
CA GLU A 134 17.57 19.35 37.20
C GLU A 134 17.42 18.09 36.33
N ALA A 135 17.62 16.92 36.94
CA ALA A 135 17.39 15.65 36.26
C ALA A 135 15.93 15.54 35.74
N ALA A 136 14.95 15.88 36.58
CA ALA A 136 13.55 15.84 36.21
C ALA A 136 13.25 16.78 35.02
N LYS A 137 13.79 18.00 35.01
CA LYS A 137 13.63 18.93 33.87
C LYS A 137 14.22 18.37 32.57
N LYS A 138 15.45 17.83 32.64
CA LYS A 138 16.11 17.24 31.48
C LYS A 138 15.34 16.02 30.94
N TYR A 139 14.75 15.20 31.83
CA TYR A 139 13.85 14.11 31.40
C TYR A 139 12.55 14.60 30.76
N GLU A 140 11.92 15.65 31.28
CA GLU A 140 10.75 16.27 30.68
C GLU A 140 11.04 16.80 29.26
N GLU A 141 12.25 17.33 29.04
CA GLU A 141 12.70 17.77 27.71
C GLU A 141 13.01 16.59 26.78
N SER A 142 13.69 15.56 27.27
CA SER A 142 14.01 14.36 26.49
C SER A 142 12.76 13.59 26.07
N LEU A 143 11.73 13.55 26.91
CA LEU A 143 10.45 12.93 26.60
C LEU A 143 9.74 13.54 25.40
N LYS A 144 9.87 14.85 25.15
CA LYS A 144 9.31 15.49 23.95
C LYS A 144 9.96 14.95 22.68
N TYR A 145 11.30 14.87 22.68
CA TYR A 145 12.04 14.33 21.54
C TYR A 145 11.75 12.84 21.31
N LEU A 146 11.56 12.08 22.40
CA LEU A 146 11.23 10.65 22.31
C LEU A 146 9.83 10.43 21.73
N ILE A 147 8.84 11.25 22.08
CA ILE A 147 7.49 11.15 21.54
C ILE A 147 7.49 11.54 20.06
N GLU A 148 8.19 12.63 19.69
CA GLU A 148 8.36 13.04 18.29
C GLU A 148 9.08 11.97 17.48
N LEU A 149 10.13 11.37 18.02
CA LEU A 149 10.83 10.24 17.39
C LEU A 149 9.88 9.06 17.15
N GLY A 150 9.09 8.68 18.16
CA GLY A 150 8.12 7.59 18.06
C GLY A 150 7.05 7.83 17.00
N GLU A 151 6.55 9.07 16.87
CA GLU A 151 5.61 9.46 15.80
C GLU A 151 6.21 9.23 14.41
N ILE A 152 7.44 9.71 14.23
CA ILE A 152 8.11 9.65 12.93
C ILE A 152 8.52 8.20 12.60
N GLU A 153 9.04 7.44 13.57
CA GLU A 153 9.35 6.02 13.36
C GLU A 153 8.11 5.21 12.98
N LYS A 154 6.97 5.46 13.63
CA LYS A 154 5.71 4.82 13.26
C LYS A 154 5.24 5.22 11.87
N THR A 155 5.41 6.47 11.50
CA THR A 155 5.10 6.97 10.15
C THR A 155 5.94 6.27 9.08
N ILE A 156 7.25 6.13 9.30
CA ILE A 156 8.16 5.39 8.42
C ILE A 156 7.71 3.94 8.26
N PHE A 157 7.37 3.29 9.35
CA PHE A 157 6.92 1.90 9.33
C PHE A 157 5.66 1.72 8.47
N LEU A 158 4.65 2.59 8.64
CA LEU A 158 3.41 2.53 7.88
C LEU A 158 3.62 2.84 6.39
N LEU A 159 4.49 3.80 6.07
CA LEU A 159 4.86 4.11 4.68
C LEU A 159 5.61 2.94 4.03
N ALA A 160 6.53 2.30 4.73
CA ALA A 160 7.27 1.15 4.23
C ALA A 160 6.34 -0.03 3.91
N GLU A 161 5.36 -0.30 4.77
CA GLU A 161 4.35 -1.35 4.58
C GLU A 161 3.50 -1.08 3.33
N GLU A 162 3.03 0.17 3.12
CA GLU A 162 2.25 0.53 1.93
C GLU A 162 3.10 0.53 0.65
N ILE A 163 4.37 0.94 0.73
CA ILE A 163 5.32 0.85 -0.41
C ILE A 163 5.49 -0.62 -0.82
N GLU A 164 5.68 -1.52 0.13
CA GLU A 164 5.81 -2.95 -0.15
C GLU A 164 4.52 -3.52 -0.77
N ALA A 165 3.36 -3.19 -0.21
CA ALA A 165 2.07 -3.60 -0.74
C ALA A 165 1.84 -3.09 -2.16
N THR A 166 2.14 -1.81 -2.41
CA THR A 166 2.02 -1.19 -3.74
C THR A 166 3.00 -1.81 -4.73
N LYS A 167 4.26 -2.07 -4.33
CA LYS A 167 5.26 -2.77 -5.14
C LYS A 167 4.79 -4.15 -5.56
N ARG A 168 4.21 -4.92 -4.61
CA ARG A 168 3.64 -6.25 -4.93
C ARG A 168 2.51 -6.14 -5.95
N ARG A 169 1.60 -5.16 -5.82
CA ARG A 169 0.50 -4.94 -6.77
C ARG A 169 1.01 -4.54 -8.16
N VAL A 170 1.99 -3.64 -8.23
CA VAL A 170 2.62 -3.21 -9.50
C VAL A 170 3.26 -4.40 -10.20
N ASN A 171 4.05 -5.20 -9.50
CA ASN A 171 4.72 -6.37 -10.06
C ASN A 171 3.72 -7.44 -10.53
N ALA A 172 2.65 -7.68 -9.78
CA ALA A 172 1.60 -8.62 -10.17
C ALA A 172 0.86 -8.17 -11.44
N LEU A 173 0.58 -6.87 -11.57
CA LEU A 173 -0.02 -6.32 -12.78
C LEU A 173 0.91 -6.44 -13.98
N GLU A 174 2.18 -6.07 -13.83
CA GLU A 174 3.17 -6.02 -14.91
C GLU A 174 3.54 -7.42 -15.43
N HIS A 175 3.82 -8.34 -14.53
CA HIS A 175 4.39 -9.64 -14.91
C HIS A 175 3.37 -10.77 -14.99
N ILE A 176 2.20 -10.64 -14.38
CA ILE A 176 1.20 -11.72 -14.36
C ILE A 176 -0.08 -11.29 -15.07
N MET A 177 -0.73 -10.20 -14.64
CA MET A 177 -2.07 -9.88 -15.08
C MET A 177 -2.12 -9.34 -16.51
N ILE A 178 -1.26 -8.38 -16.86
CA ILE A 178 -1.24 -7.78 -18.20
C ILE A 178 -0.86 -8.81 -19.27
N PRO A 179 0.22 -9.61 -19.13
CA PRO A 179 0.56 -10.65 -20.09
C PRO A 179 -0.54 -11.71 -20.22
N ARG A 180 -1.16 -12.10 -19.12
CA ARG A 180 -2.26 -13.07 -19.11
C ARG A 180 -3.48 -12.56 -19.89
N PHE A 181 -3.87 -11.30 -19.71
CA PHE A 181 -4.94 -10.69 -20.50
C PHE A 181 -4.60 -10.62 -21.98
N GLN A 182 -3.39 -10.19 -22.34
CA GLN A 182 -2.95 -10.11 -23.73
C GLN A 182 -2.90 -11.48 -24.42
N ASN A 183 -2.46 -12.52 -23.74
CA ASN A 183 -2.41 -13.88 -24.29
C ASN A 183 -3.83 -14.44 -24.46
N THR A 184 -4.72 -14.18 -23.50
CA THR A 184 -6.13 -14.58 -23.61
C THR A 184 -6.84 -13.83 -24.75
N GLU A 185 -6.56 -12.55 -24.92
CA GLU A 185 -7.08 -11.75 -26.04
C GLU A 185 -6.67 -12.34 -27.40
N LYS A 186 -5.40 -12.68 -27.56
CA LYS A 186 -4.89 -13.36 -28.77
C LYS A 186 -5.57 -14.71 -29.01
N TYR A 187 -5.74 -15.49 -27.94
CA TYR A 187 -6.41 -16.79 -28.02
C TYR A 187 -7.86 -16.66 -28.49
N ILE A 188 -8.63 -15.73 -27.90
CA ILE A 188 -10.02 -15.51 -28.27
C ILE A 188 -10.12 -15.02 -29.73
N ASP A 189 -9.24 -14.09 -30.13
CA ASP A 189 -9.21 -13.56 -31.50
C ASP A 189 -8.92 -14.67 -32.51
N MET A 190 -7.95 -15.53 -32.26
CA MET A 190 -7.62 -16.69 -33.07
C MET A 190 -8.83 -17.65 -33.21
N ARG A 191 -9.52 -17.95 -32.10
CA ARG A 191 -10.70 -18.82 -32.08
C ARG A 191 -11.87 -18.23 -32.83
N LEU A 192 -12.09 -16.93 -32.72
CA LEU A 192 -13.12 -16.22 -33.49
C LEU A 192 -12.84 -16.28 -34.98
N GLN A 193 -11.59 -16.08 -35.42
CA GLN A 193 -11.18 -16.21 -36.80
C GLN A 193 -11.37 -17.63 -37.35
N GLU A 194 -11.07 -18.66 -36.56
CA GLU A 194 -11.33 -20.06 -36.93
C GLU A 194 -12.83 -20.30 -37.13
N MET A 195 -13.66 -19.88 -36.18
CA MET A 195 -15.13 -20.01 -36.30
C MET A 195 -15.70 -19.26 -37.53
N GLU A 196 -15.16 -18.07 -37.84
CA GLU A 196 -15.55 -17.33 -39.03
C GLU A 196 -15.17 -18.09 -40.33
N ARG A 197 -13.97 -18.68 -40.38
CA ARG A 197 -13.55 -19.53 -41.50
C ARG A 197 -14.44 -20.77 -41.67
N GLU A 198 -14.72 -21.46 -40.56
CA GLU A 198 -15.61 -22.62 -40.56
C GLU A 198 -17.01 -22.27 -41.03
N ASN A 199 -17.57 -21.15 -40.56
CA ASN A 199 -18.87 -20.66 -41.00
C ASN A 199 -18.87 -20.31 -42.48
N PHE A 200 -17.81 -19.68 -42.99
CA PHE A 200 -17.68 -19.37 -44.41
C PHE A 200 -17.65 -20.63 -45.27
N VAL A 201 -16.86 -21.65 -44.86
CA VAL A 201 -16.81 -22.95 -45.55
C VAL A 201 -18.17 -23.63 -45.51
N ARG A 202 -18.87 -23.63 -44.37
CA ARG A 202 -20.21 -24.20 -44.22
C ARG A 202 -21.22 -23.51 -45.15
N LEU A 203 -21.22 -22.17 -45.22
CA LEU A 203 -22.08 -21.41 -46.11
C LEU A 203 -21.78 -21.72 -47.58
N LYS A 204 -20.52 -21.86 -47.98
CA LYS A 204 -20.11 -22.24 -49.33
C LYS A 204 -20.63 -23.65 -49.71
N MET A 205 -20.53 -24.59 -48.78
CA MET A 205 -21.04 -25.97 -48.98
C MET A 205 -22.58 -25.96 -49.14
N ILE A 206 -23.30 -25.25 -48.29
CA ILE A 206 -24.76 -25.12 -48.35
C ILE A 206 -25.16 -24.51 -49.69
N ARG A 207 -24.53 -23.40 -50.13
CA ARG A 207 -24.79 -22.76 -51.43
C ARG A 207 -24.59 -23.72 -52.61
N SER A 208 -23.44 -24.45 -52.58
CA SER A 208 -23.16 -25.46 -53.62
C SER A 208 -24.20 -26.57 -53.67
N THR A 209 -24.73 -26.98 -52.48
CA THR A 209 -25.78 -27.99 -52.40
C THR A 209 -27.10 -27.47 -52.93
N ILE A 210 -27.47 -26.23 -52.62
CA ILE A 210 -28.69 -25.57 -53.16
C ILE A 210 -28.59 -25.46 -54.66
N GLU A 211 -27.49 -24.95 -55.21
CA GLU A 211 -27.28 -24.83 -56.66
C GLU A 211 -27.34 -26.19 -57.39
N LYS A 212 -26.85 -27.27 -56.78
CA LYS A 212 -26.98 -28.63 -57.33
C LYS A 212 -28.40 -29.13 -57.29
N ASN A 213 -29.14 -28.90 -56.21
CA ASN A 213 -30.55 -29.29 -56.11
C ASN A 213 -31.44 -28.51 -57.08
N GLU A 214 -31.22 -27.22 -57.26
CA GLU A 214 -31.92 -26.40 -58.22
C GLU A 214 -31.68 -26.88 -59.67
N LYS A 215 -30.41 -27.20 -60.01
CA LYS A 215 -30.08 -27.78 -61.36
C LYS A 215 -30.70 -29.15 -61.54
N ALA A 216 -30.75 -29.99 -60.47
CA ALA A 216 -31.38 -31.30 -60.53
C ALA A 216 -32.93 -31.18 -60.69
N ALA A 217 -33.54 -30.23 -59.98
CA ALA A 217 -34.98 -29.95 -60.11
C ALA A 217 -35.32 -29.41 -61.51
N ALA A 218 -34.54 -28.46 -62.03
CA ALA A 218 -34.75 -27.93 -63.40
C ALA A 218 -34.54 -29.00 -64.45
N ALA A 219 -33.57 -29.91 -64.30
CA ALA A 219 -33.38 -31.04 -65.20
C ALA A 219 -34.54 -32.04 -65.16
N ALA A 220 -35.11 -32.30 -63.93
CA ALA A 220 -36.30 -33.16 -63.81
C ALA A 220 -37.57 -32.56 -64.38
N GLU A 221 -37.74 -31.24 -64.26
CA GLU A 221 -38.86 -30.54 -64.96
C GLU A 221 -38.71 -30.52 -66.46
N ALA A 222 -37.49 -30.30 -66.98
CA ALA A 222 -37.21 -30.35 -68.38
C ALA A 222 -37.44 -31.77 -68.96
N ALA A 223 -37.10 -32.83 -68.28
CA ALA A 223 -37.37 -34.22 -68.63
C ALA A 223 -38.88 -34.54 -68.67
N LYS A 224 -39.63 -34.04 -67.66
CA LYS A 224 -41.11 -34.22 -67.63
C LYS A 224 -41.81 -33.46 -68.79
N ASN A 225 -41.31 -32.29 -69.15
CA ASN A 225 -41.86 -31.51 -70.29
C ASN A 225 -41.43 -32.06 -71.68
N ALA A 226 -40.45 -32.95 -71.79
CA ALA A 226 -40.05 -33.63 -73.03
C ALA A 226 -40.78 -34.96 -73.25
N GLU A 227 -41.42 -35.53 -72.19
CA GLU A 227 -42.27 -36.74 -72.30
C GLU A 227 -43.78 -36.45 -72.48
N ALA A 228 -44.22 -35.21 -72.41
CA ALA A 228 -45.58 -34.75 -72.63
C ALA A 228 -45.76 -34.15 -74.09
#